data_43641e8257913cb8c950192c7c6c1caa
#
_entry.id   43641e8257913cb8c950192c7c6c1caa
#
_cell.length_a   1.000
_cell.length_b   1.000
_cell.length_c   1.000
_cell.angle_alpha   90.00
_cell.angle_beta   90.00
_cell.angle_gamma   90.00
#
_symmetry.space_group_name_H-M   'P 1'
#
loop_
_entity.id
_entity.type
_entity.pdbx_description
1 polymer ?
#
loop_
_entity_poly.entity_id
_entity_poly.type
_entity_poly.pdbx_seq_one_letter_code
_entity_poly.pdbx_strand_id
1 'polypeptide(L)'
;MLNKYMGLIISLFSLGACTQLMHQQKFSVKGDYPSFTYQGNDIYAGAMNLAWNELSQSIVKAPIRLDSADSQVQAQVYNYNHPVFTAKDIESNSYYIKSGRGQSIVDTINQEVKVKFPHKKLADLQLKLGKDDVLAYAYLAKAVQYQTPFAQTVMNFSGKKVKAMSATTAAMRANLALLDYHDNNDFVLRLRLKEPTEELYLIKGHDQASIKEIVSLIKTHGQEAALQNSDHFKVPFLSLLAKNTHPDLVGKRFLNQGFENNVIGVMIENIQFQMDEIGASVENDAVISMVSMSAPSAQQPKDLIFDRPYWLVMKMKNAVTPYLVIHVRNSQLMKLVSTAQ
;
A
#
# COMPACT_ATOMS: atom_id res chain seq x y z
N MET A 1 41.39 64.14 11.69
CA MET A 1 39.98 64.23 11.41
C MET A 1 39.67 63.08 10.55
N LEU A 2 39.16 61.99 11.15
CA LEU A 2 39.12 60.64 10.56
C LEU A 2 37.67 60.28 10.21
N ASN A 3 37.40 60.11 8.94
CA ASN A 3 36.13 59.60 8.43
C ASN A 3 36.06 58.07 8.60
N LYS A 4 35.10 57.56 9.36
CA LYS A 4 34.78 56.14 9.46
C LYS A 4 33.64 55.81 8.48
N TYR A 5 33.97 55.07 7.44
CA TYR A 5 32.96 54.40 6.62
C TYR A 5 32.55 53.09 7.28
N MET A 6 31.29 52.99 7.65
CA MET A 6 30.69 51.74 8.15
C MET A 6 30.04 51.01 6.97
N GLY A 7 30.70 49.97 6.51
CA GLY A 7 30.19 49.12 5.44
C GLY A 7 29.05 48.23 5.93
N LEU A 8 27.91 48.37 5.30
CA LEU A 8 26.72 47.56 5.50
C LEU A 8 26.89 46.24 4.72
N ILE A 9 27.12 45.13 5.40
CA ILE A 9 27.14 43.78 4.79
C ILE A 9 25.69 43.33 4.70
N ILE A 10 25.13 43.37 3.50
CA ILE A 10 23.85 42.75 3.18
C ILE A 10 24.14 41.27 2.93
N SER A 11 23.82 40.40 3.88
CA SER A 11 23.80 38.99 3.70
C SER A 11 22.56 38.60 2.88
N LEU A 12 22.76 38.25 1.61
CA LEU A 12 21.73 37.61 0.82
C LEU A 12 21.50 36.20 1.37
N PHE A 13 20.43 36.02 2.11
CA PHE A 13 19.87 34.71 2.34
C PHE A 13 19.23 34.21 1.01
N SER A 14 19.92 33.32 0.32
CA SER A 14 19.32 32.55 -0.75
C SER A 14 18.25 31.62 -0.17
N LEU A 15 16.99 31.99 -0.31
CA LEU A 15 15.87 31.06 -0.17
C LEU A 15 16.02 29.98 -1.27
N GLY A 16 16.64 28.88 -0.90
CA GLY A 16 16.55 27.64 -1.67
C GLY A 16 15.11 27.19 -1.70
N ALA A 17 14.41 27.54 -2.76
CA ALA A 17 13.11 26.97 -3.09
C ALA A 17 13.30 25.48 -3.29
N CYS A 18 12.99 24.67 -2.27
CA CYS A 18 12.79 23.25 -2.38
C CYS A 18 11.53 23.03 -3.22
N THR A 19 11.66 23.11 -4.53
CA THR A 19 10.66 22.59 -5.46
C THR A 19 10.65 21.08 -5.29
N GLN A 20 9.85 20.59 -4.32
CA GLN A 20 9.40 19.21 -4.35
C GLN A 20 8.68 19.03 -5.68
N LEU A 21 9.34 18.32 -6.59
CA LEU A 21 8.71 17.74 -7.77
C LEU A 21 7.52 16.91 -7.24
N MET A 22 6.33 17.50 -7.31
CA MET A 22 5.09 16.75 -7.17
C MET A 22 5.09 15.76 -8.33
N HIS A 23 5.48 14.53 -8.07
CA HIS A 23 5.23 13.44 -9.00
C HIS A 23 3.73 13.40 -9.20
N GLN A 24 3.27 13.76 -10.39
CA GLN A 24 1.86 13.62 -10.76
C GLN A 24 1.50 12.15 -10.57
N GLN A 25 0.68 11.89 -9.56
CA GLN A 25 0.10 10.58 -9.34
C GLN A 25 -0.82 10.29 -10.52
N LYS A 26 -0.40 9.39 -11.39
CA LYS A 26 -1.20 8.98 -12.54
C LYS A 26 -2.16 7.91 -12.08
N PHE A 27 -3.44 8.23 -12.10
CA PHE A 27 -4.49 7.27 -11.81
C PHE A 27 -4.66 6.32 -13.00
N SER A 28 -4.75 5.03 -12.74
CA SER A 28 -5.01 4.02 -13.77
C SER A 28 -6.36 3.35 -13.51
N VAL A 29 -7.31 3.57 -14.41
CA VAL A 29 -8.59 2.86 -14.42
C VAL A 29 -8.47 1.66 -15.35
N LYS A 30 -7.73 0.64 -14.92
CA LYS A 30 -7.73 -0.65 -15.60
C LYS A 30 -8.58 -1.65 -14.80
N GLY A 31 -9.85 -1.80 -15.18
CA GLY A 31 -10.78 -2.76 -14.56
C GLY A 31 -11.44 -2.24 -13.26
N ASP A 32 -11.94 -3.18 -12.47
CA ASP A 32 -12.80 -2.93 -11.29
C ASP A 32 -12.01 -2.47 -10.04
N TYR A 33 -10.67 -2.33 -10.14
CA TYR A 33 -9.77 -1.97 -9.05
C TYR A 33 -9.14 -0.59 -9.31
N PRO A 34 -9.68 0.49 -8.73
CA PRO A 34 -9.09 1.81 -8.87
C PRO A 34 -7.71 1.84 -8.19
N SER A 35 -6.66 1.91 -8.97
CA SER A 35 -5.28 1.95 -8.51
C SER A 35 -4.61 3.26 -8.89
N PHE A 36 -3.53 3.60 -8.19
CA PHE A 36 -2.70 4.77 -8.49
C PHE A 36 -1.22 4.39 -8.50
N THR A 37 -0.41 5.19 -9.17
CA THR A 37 1.03 5.00 -9.19
C THR A 37 1.69 5.87 -8.12
N TYR A 38 2.49 5.25 -7.24
CA TYR A 38 3.28 5.90 -6.22
C TYR A 38 4.75 5.50 -6.37
N GLN A 39 5.63 6.49 -6.61
CA GLN A 39 7.06 6.26 -6.83
C GLN A 39 7.35 5.17 -7.88
N GLY A 40 6.55 5.13 -8.95
CA GLY A 40 6.69 4.16 -10.05
C GLY A 40 6.19 2.74 -9.73
N ASN A 41 5.52 2.53 -8.61
CA ASN A 41 4.85 1.29 -8.23
C ASN A 41 3.34 1.49 -8.27
N ASP A 42 2.56 0.49 -8.71
CA ASP A 42 1.11 0.61 -8.75
C ASP A 42 0.50 0.06 -7.46
N ILE A 43 -0.43 0.81 -6.88
CA ILE A 43 -1.03 0.51 -5.59
C ILE A 43 -2.55 0.57 -5.71
N TYR A 44 -3.20 -0.47 -5.22
CA TYR A 44 -4.63 -0.50 -4.93
C TYR A 44 -4.83 -0.68 -3.43
N ALA A 45 -5.70 0.14 -2.84
CA ALA A 45 -6.18 -0.06 -1.48
C ALA A 45 -7.69 0.13 -1.41
N GLY A 46 -8.36 -0.79 -0.72
CA GLY A 46 -9.83 -0.83 -0.67
C GLY A 46 -10.48 0.23 0.25
N ALA A 47 -9.68 0.88 1.12
CA ALA A 47 -10.24 1.78 2.13
C ALA A 47 -10.99 2.99 1.52
N MET A 48 -10.53 3.52 0.39
CA MET A 48 -11.21 4.63 -0.27
C MET A 48 -12.59 4.23 -0.84
N ASN A 49 -12.76 2.99 -1.28
CA ASN A 49 -14.08 2.48 -1.68
C ASN A 49 -15.09 2.57 -0.52
N LEU A 50 -14.63 2.29 0.71
CA LEU A 50 -15.48 2.39 1.90
C LEU A 50 -15.83 3.85 2.23
N ALA A 51 -14.87 4.77 2.12
CA ALA A 51 -15.11 6.19 2.34
C ALA A 51 -16.06 6.79 1.30
N TRP A 52 -15.91 6.40 0.04
CA TRP A 52 -16.84 6.78 -1.03
C TRP A 52 -18.24 6.23 -0.79
N ASN A 53 -18.33 4.98 -0.35
CA ASN A 53 -19.61 4.34 -0.05
C ASN A 53 -20.29 5.04 1.15
N GLU A 54 -19.54 5.42 2.19
CA GLU A 54 -20.06 6.22 3.30
C GLU A 54 -20.59 7.57 2.79
N LEU A 55 -19.83 8.26 1.94
CA LEU A 55 -20.27 9.52 1.33
C LEU A 55 -21.55 9.33 0.51
N SER A 56 -21.60 8.31 -0.33
CA SER A 56 -22.75 7.99 -1.18
C SER A 56 -24.00 7.66 -0.36
N GLN A 57 -23.88 6.77 0.63
CA GLN A 57 -25.04 6.24 1.36
C GLN A 57 -25.49 7.14 2.51
N SER A 58 -24.55 7.73 3.24
CA SER A 58 -24.88 8.47 4.48
C SER A 58 -25.06 9.96 4.24
N ILE A 59 -24.33 10.54 3.31
CA ILE A 59 -24.32 12.00 3.08
C ILE A 59 -25.19 12.34 1.85
N VAL A 60 -24.87 11.79 0.68
CA VAL A 60 -25.56 12.10 -0.59
C VAL A 60 -26.88 11.32 -0.71
N LYS A 61 -26.95 10.14 -0.13
CA LYS A 61 -28.09 9.18 -0.14
C LYS A 61 -28.48 8.72 -1.55
N ALA A 62 -27.51 8.73 -2.46
CA ALA A 62 -27.65 8.28 -3.84
C ALA A 62 -26.26 7.99 -4.43
N PRO A 63 -26.15 7.21 -5.52
CA PRO A 63 -24.89 7.09 -6.27
C PRO A 63 -24.38 8.49 -6.66
N ILE A 64 -23.10 8.73 -6.42
CA ILE A 64 -22.49 10.03 -6.65
C ILE A 64 -22.38 10.30 -8.16
N ARG A 65 -22.78 11.49 -8.56
CA ARG A 65 -22.67 11.99 -9.92
C ARG A 65 -21.88 13.28 -9.92
N LEU A 66 -20.82 13.35 -10.73
CA LEU A 66 -19.95 14.52 -10.82
C LEU A 66 -20.05 15.16 -12.20
N ASP A 67 -19.93 16.48 -12.23
CA ASP A 67 -19.88 17.29 -13.45
C ASP A 67 -18.49 17.17 -14.10
N SER A 68 -18.36 16.26 -15.05
CA SER A 68 -17.13 16.05 -15.81
C SER A 68 -17.44 15.40 -17.15
N ALA A 69 -16.86 15.95 -18.22
CA ALA A 69 -16.84 15.34 -19.54
C ALA A 69 -15.68 14.35 -19.73
N ASP A 70 -14.74 14.28 -18.76
CA ASP A 70 -13.59 13.39 -18.81
C ASP A 70 -14.04 11.93 -18.57
N SER A 71 -13.80 11.09 -19.55
CA SER A 71 -14.16 9.66 -19.49
C SER A 71 -13.41 8.90 -18.40
N GLN A 72 -12.20 9.30 -18.03
CA GLN A 72 -11.46 8.69 -16.93
C GLN A 72 -12.10 9.02 -15.59
N VAL A 73 -12.50 10.27 -15.38
CA VAL A 73 -13.26 10.69 -14.18
C VAL A 73 -14.58 9.92 -14.09
N GLN A 74 -15.31 9.80 -15.19
CA GLN A 74 -16.56 9.03 -15.21
C GLN A 74 -16.35 7.55 -14.89
N ALA A 75 -15.30 6.93 -15.41
CA ALA A 75 -14.93 5.55 -15.10
C ALA A 75 -14.55 5.37 -13.64
N GLN A 76 -13.81 6.32 -13.04
CA GLN A 76 -13.51 6.31 -11.60
C GLN A 76 -14.78 6.39 -10.76
N VAL A 77 -15.65 7.35 -11.06
CA VAL A 77 -16.93 7.52 -10.34
C VAL A 77 -17.78 6.26 -10.49
N TYR A 78 -17.82 5.65 -11.67
CA TYR A 78 -18.51 4.40 -11.90
C TYR A 78 -17.96 3.28 -11.00
N ASN A 79 -16.64 3.08 -10.97
CA ASN A 79 -16.01 2.04 -10.17
C ASN A 79 -16.23 2.25 -8.67
N TYR A 80 -16.15 3.49 -8.18
CA TYR A 80 -16.45 3.79 -6.79
C TYR A 80 -17.93 3.61 -6.42
N ASN A 81 -18.85 3.86 -7.34
CA ASN A 81 -20.29 3.62 -7.14
C ASN A 81 -20.66 2.11 -7.22
N HIS A 82 -19.78 1.28 -7.84
CA HIS A 82 -19.98 -0.18 -7.99
C HIS A 82 -18.76 -0.92 -7.41
N PRO A 83 -18.46 -0.73 -6.11
CA PRO A 83 -17.24 -1.27 -5.54
C PRO A 83 -17.28 -2.80 -5.48
N VAL A 84 -16.19 -3.43 -5.88
CA VAL A 84 -15.97 -4.87 -5.66
C VAL A 84 -15.51 -5.17 -4.23
N PHE A 85 -15.07 -4.14 -3.50
CA PHE A 85 -14.56 -4.21 -2.14
C PHE A 85 -15.58 -3.63 -1.14
N THR A 86 -15.80 -4.36 -0.05
CA THR A 86 -16.77 -4.00 0.99
C THR A 86 -16.14 -4.07 2.39
N ALA A 87 -16.85 -3.58 3.41
CA ALA A 87 -16.40 -3.69 4.81
C ALA A 87 -16.29 -5.14 5.32
N LYS A 88 -16.80 -6.13 4.58
CA LYS A 88 -16.63 -7.56 4.89
C LYS A 88 -15.28 -8.12 4.45
N ASP A 89 -14.59 -7.39 3.59
CA ASP A 89 -13.32 -7.81 3.00
C ASP A 89 -12.11 -7.35 3.81
N ILE A 90 -12.32 -6.65 4.94
CA ILE A 90 -11.26 -6.14 5.81
C ILE A 90 -11.70 -6.09 7.28
N GLU A 91 -10.79 -6.33 8.20
CA GLU A 91 -11.05 -6.16 9.62
C GLU A 91 -11.26 -4.68 10.00
N SER A 92 -12.30 -4.40 10.81
CA SER A 92 -12.68 -3.03 11.17
C SER A 92 -11.59 -2.25 11.91
N ASN A 93 -10.66 -2.93 12.58
CA ASN A 93 -9.51 -2.33 13.27
C ASN A 93 -8.36 -1.93 12.33
N SER A 94 -8.43 -2.31 11.05
CA SER A 94 -7.36 -2.10 10.08
C SER A 94 -7.54 -0.83 9.25
N TYR A 95 -8.68 -0.15 9.35
CA TYR A 95 -8.94 1.07 8.58
C TYR A 95 -9.75 2.10 9.38
N TYR A 96 -9.69 3.34 8.94
CA TYR A 96 -10.58 4.42 9.37
C TYR A 96 -11.09 5.16 8.13
N ILE A 97 -12.37 5.42 8.08
CA ILE A 97 -13.01 6.21 7.04
C ILE A 97 -13.87 7.28 7.67
N LYS A 98 -13.97 8.42 7.01
CA LYS A 98 -14.88 9.49 7.37
C LYS A 98 -15.16 10.38 6.17
N SER A 99 -16.41 10.74 6.00
CA SER A 99 -16.83 11.68 4.96
C SER A 99 -17.79 12.71 5.55
N GLY A 100 -17.79 13.91 4.98
CA GLY A 100 -18.64 14.99 5.46
C GLY A 100 -18.41 16.32 4.77
N ARG A 101 -18.98 17.39 5.32
CA ARG A 101 -18.92 18.76 4.76
C ARG A 101 -18.28 19.74 5.71
N GLY A 102 -17.62 20.75 5.16
CA GLY A 102 -17.10 21.90 5.89
C GLY A 102 -15.96 21.57 6.84
N GLN A 103 -15.55 22.55 7.63
CA GLN A 103 -14.36 22.46 8.50
C GLN A 103 -14.51 21.43 9.63
N SER A 104 -15.71 21.28 10.21
CA SER A 104 -15.92 20.39 11.36
C SER A 104 -15.56 18.93 11.10
N ILE A 105 -15.63 18.46 9.83
CA ILE A 105 -15.25 17.10 9.50
C ILE A 105 -13.74 16.88 9.63
N VAL A 106 -12.92 17.90 9.37
CA VAL A 106 -11.45 17.84 9.55
C VAL A 106 -11.11 17.64 11.01
N ASP A 107 -11.76 18.39 11.90
CA ASP A 107 -11.54 18.29 13.36
C ASP A 107 -11.95 16.91 13.88
N THR A 108 -13.09 16.40 13.41
CA THR A 108 -13.58 15.05 13.72
C THR A 108 -12.55 13.99 13.30
N ILE A 109 -12.04 14.05 12.07
CA ILE A 109 -11.04 13.09 11.57
C ILE A 109 -9.77 13.15 12.41
N ASN A 110 -9.26 14.34 12.71
CA ASN A 110 -8.04 14.54 13.49
C ASN A 110 -8.15 13.94 14.91
N GLN A 111 -9.32 13.94 15.49
CA GLN A 111 -9.58 13.33 16.79
C GLN A 111 -9.78 11.81 16.69
N GLU A 112 -10.74 11.38 15.86
CA GLU A 112 -11.18 9.99 15.82
C GLU A 112 -10.10 9.03 15.28
N VAL A 113 -9.31 9.46 14.26
CA VAL A 113 -8.25 8.60 13.71
C VAL A 113 -7.15 8.30 14.71
N LYS A 114 -6.80 9.26 15.58
CA LYS A 114 -5.81 9.06 16.65
C LYS A 114 -6.33 8.15 17.75
N VAL A 115 -7.61 8.27 18.08
CA VAL A 115 -8.26 7.37 19.05
C VAL A 115 -8.27 5.94 18.51
N LYS A 116 -8.55 5.76 17.23
CA LYS A 116 -8.58 4.44 16.60
C LYS A 116 -7.19 3.81 16.44
N PHE A 117 -6.16 4.64 16.20
CA PHE A 117 -4.77 4.19 16.02
C PHE A 117 -3.82 4.86 17.01
N PRO A 118 -3.95 4.60 18.32
CA PRO A 118 -3.22 5.35 19.35
C PRO A 118 -1.70 5.18 19.29
N HIS A 119 -1.25 4.04 18.71
CA HIS A 119 0.19 3.75 18.56
C HIS A 119 0.79 4.32 17.26
N LYS A 120 -0.01 4.97 16.42
CA LYS A 120 0.47 5.59 15.18
C LYS A 120 0.69 7.09 15.41
N LYS A 121 1.88 7.58 15.03
CA LYS A 121 2.19 9.02 15.06
C LYS A 121 1.53 9.70 13.85
N LEU A 122 0.23 9.95 13.93
CA LEU A 122 -0.52 10.60 12.86
C LEU A 122 -0.50 12.11 13.05
N ALA A 123 -0.04 12.83 12.02
CA ALA A 123 -0.14 14.28 11.99
C ALA A 123 -1.57 14.71 11.68
N ASP A 124 -1.98 15.85 12.24
CA ASP A 124 -3.26 16.45 11.94
C ASP A 124 -3.36 16.86 10.47
N LEU A 125 -4.55 16.68 9.90
CA LEU A 125 -4.88 17.25 8.60
C LEU A 125 -4.94 18.76 8.71
N GLN A 126 -3.98 19.44 8.07
CA GLN A 126 -3.93 20.90 7.99
C GLN A 126 -4.73 21.37 6.78
N LEU A 127 -6.05 21.24 6.85
CA LEU A 127 -6.97 21.57 5.76
C LEU A 127 -7.88 22.73 6.16
N LYS A 128 -8.18 23.59 5.18
CA LYS A 128 -9.21 24.65 5.31
C LYS A 128 -10.30 24.37 4.28
N LEU A 129 -11.47 24.00 4.75
CA LEU A 129 -12.64 23.69 3.93
C LEU A 129 -13.67 24.81 4.04
N GLY A 130 -14.25 25.19 2.89
CA GLY A 130 -15.47 25.99 2.83
C GLY A 130 -16.68 25.19 3.31
N LYS A 131 -17.76 25.86 3.62
CA LYS A 131 -19.01 25.23 4.14
C LYS A 131 -19.62 24.19 3.16
N ASP A 132 -19.38 24.38 1.86
CA ASP A 132 -19.93 23.56 0.78
C ASP A 132 -18.91 22.53 0.23
N ASP A 133 -17.68 22.55 0.77
CA ASP A 133 -16.67 21.56 0.40
C ASP A 133 -16.98 20.22 1.04
N VAL A 134 -16.89 19.16 0.25
CA VAL A 134 -17.02 17.78 0.71
C VAL A 134 -15.63 17.16 0.83
N LEU A 135 -15.41 16.46 1.94
CA LEU A 135 -14.20 15.69 2.20
C LEU A 135 -14.56 14.20 2.30
N ALA A 136 -13.78 13.36 1.60
CA ALA A 136 -13.72 11.93 1.82
C ALA A 136 -12.30 11.55 2.27
N TYR A 137 -12.22 10.86 3.39
CA TYR A 137 -10.97 10.45 4.01
C TYR A 137 -10.95 8.95 4.26
N ALA A 138 -9.86 8.31 3.88
CA ALA A 138 -9.57 6.93 4.21
C ALA A 138 -8.14 6.80 4.74
N TYR A 139 -7.98 5.97 5.75
CA TYR A 139 -6.69 5.54 6.29
C TYR A 139 -6.69 4.02 6.43
N LEU A 140 -5.71 3.39 5.84
CA LEU A 140 -5.46 1.96 5.94
C LEU A 140 -4.14 1.73 6.67
N ALA A 141 -4.18 0.98 7.75
CA ALA A 141 -2.99 0.52 8.46
C ALA A 141 -3.17 -0.95 8.83
N LYS A 142 -2.37 -1.80 8.24
CA LYS A 142 -2.36 -3.22 8.54
C LYS A 142 -0.96 -3.63 8.99
N ALA A 143 -0.91 -4.43 10.04
CA ALA A 143 0.26 -5.15 10.51
C ALA A 143 -0.04 -6.64 10.52
N VAL A 144 0.90 -7.45 10.08
CA VAL A 144 0.84 -8.92 10.17
C VAL A 144 2.18 -9.44 10.68
N GLN A 145 2.19 -10.62 11.27
CA GLN A 145 3.40 -11.28 11.76
C GLN A 145 3.50 -12.68 11.17
N TYR A 146 4.73 -13.14 10.94
CA TYR A 146 4.96 -14.54 10.59
C TYR A 146 4.96 -15.43 11.83
N GLN A 147 4.61 -16.69 11.68
CA GLN A 147 4.68 -17.64 12.78
C GLN A 147 6.12 -17.79 13.29
N THR A 148 7.09 -17.82 12.38
CA THR A 148 8.51 -17.81 12.67
C THR A 148 9.14 -16.65 11.92
N PRO A 149 9.85 -15.71 12.58
CA PRO A 149 10.59 -14.65 11.89
C PRO A 149 11.59 -15.23 10.89
N PHE A 150 11.76 -14.54 9.76
CA PHE A 150 12.75 -14.87 8.74
C PHE A 150 14.14 -14.35 9.13
N ALA A 151 15.17 -14.84 8.47
CA ALA A 151 16.53 -14.32 8.63
C ALA A 151 16.70 -13.03 7.80
N GLN A 152 17.32 -12.00 8.41
CA GLN A 152 17.72 -10.80 7.67
C GLN A 152 18.84 -11.14 6.68
N THR A 153 18.77 -10.55 5.49
CA THR A 153 19.77 -10.70 4.45
C THR A 153 19.82 -9.44 3.57
N VAL A 154 20.64 -9.50 2.56
CA VAL A 154 20.66 -8.51 1.46
C VAL A 154 20.51 -9.23 0.14
N MET A 155 19.98 -8.52 -0.86
CA MET A 155 19.86 -9.02 -2.22
C MET A 155 19.97 -7.90 -3.24
N ASN A 156 20.12 -8.26 -4.50
CA ASN A 156 19.97 -7.32 -5.59
C ASN A 156 18.53 -7.35 -6.08
N PHE A 157 17.92 -6.17 -6.23
CA PHE A 157 16.64 -5.99 -6.88
C PHE A 157 16.81 -5.02 -8.05
N SER A 158 16.63 -5.49 -9.27
CA SER A 158 16.82 -4.69 -10.50
C SER A 158 18.11 -3.85 -10.46
N GLY A 159 19.24 -4.46 -10.03
CA GLY A 159 20.54 -3.82 -9.97
C GLY A 159 20.80 -2.95 -8.72
N LYS A 160 19.86 -2.84 -7.78
CA LYS A 160 20.03 -2.11 -6.51
C LYS A 160 20.18 -3.10 -5.34
N LYS A 161 21.18 -2.84 -4.45
CA LYS A 161 21.38 -3.62 -3.24
C LYS A 161 20.40 -3.18 -2.16
N VAL A 162 19.54 -4.09 -1.71
CA VAL A 162 18.44 -3.81 -0.77
C VAL A 162 18.48 -4.77 0.42
N LYS A 163 17.95 -4.33 1.56
CA LYS A 163 17.67 -5.23 2.69
C LYS A 163 16.54 -6.19 2.30
N ALA A 164 16.64 -7.43 2.77
CA ALA A 164 15.73 -8.50 2.43
C ALA A 164 15.57 -9.49 3.58
N MET A 165 14.61 -10.37 3.47
CA MET A 165 14.47 -11.54 4.32
C MET A 165 14.68 -12.83 3.52
N SER A 166 15.10 -13.89 4.22
CA SER A 166 15.32 -15.23 3.65
C SER A 166 14.89 -16.34 4.61
N ALA A 167 14.52 -17.49 4.06
CA ALA A 167 14.22 -18.71 4.84
C ALA A 167 15.45 -19.59 4.91
N THR A 168 16.15 -19.58 6.04
CA THR A 168 17.39 -20.37 6.26
C THR A 168 17.17 -21.65 7.04
N THR A 169 16.03 -21.78 7.74
CA THR A 169 15.68 -22.96 8.55
C THR A 169 14.40 -23.64 8.06
N ALA A 170 14.17 -24.87 8.45
CA ALA A 170 12.92 -25.59 8.15
C ALA A 170 11.69 -24.86 8.73
N ALA A 171 11.81 -24.30 9.94
CA ALA A 171 10.72 -23.52 10.56
C ALA A 171 10.36 -22.26 9.78
N MET A 172 11.36 -21.55 9.23
CA MET A 172 11.13 -20.40 8.35
C MET A 172 10.48 -20.82 7.04
N ARG A 173 10.92 -21.93 6.43
CA ARG A 173 10.31 -22.47 5.21
C ARG A 173 8.87 -22.94 5.43
N ALA A 174 8.53 -23.39 6.64
CA ALA A 174 7.15 -23.76 6.98
C ALA A 174 6.16 -22.56 6.92
N ASN A 175 6.65 -21.31 6.98
CA ASN A 175 5.82 -20.12 6.73
C ASN A 175 5.44 -19.96 5.24
N LEU A 176 6.05 -20.71 4.34
CA LEU A 176 5.88 -20.54 2.90
C LEU A 176 5.07 -21.72 2.34
N ALA A 177 4.08 -21.40 1.54
CA ALA A 177 3.32 -22.35 0.74
C ALA A 177 3.49 -22.00 -0.74
N LEU A 178 4.04 -22.90 -1.51
CA LEU A 178 4.17 -22.77 -2.96
C LEU A 178 2.84 -23.19 -3.58
N LEU A 179 2.17 -22.25 -4.23
CA LEU A 179 0.85 -22.48 -4.85
C LEU A 179 0.98 -22.81 -6.33
N ASP A 180 1.97 -22.20 -6.99
CA ASP A 180 2.27 -22.46 -8.40
C ASP A 180 3.76 -22.26 -8.65
N TYR A 181 4.31 -23.02 -9.61
CA TYR A 181 5.71 -22.93 -9.99
C TYR A 181 5.91 -23.41 -11.42
N HIS A 182 6.19 -22.50 -12.32
CA HIS A 182 6.64 -22.81 -13.68
C HIS A 182 8.17 -22.83 -13.76
N ASP A 183 8.81 -21.79 -13.26
CA ASP A 183 10.27 -21.67 -13.15
C ASP A 183 10.67 -20.64 -12.08
N ASN A 184 11.96 -20.32 -11.96
CA ASN A 184 12.50 -19.34 -10.98
C ASN A 184 12.06 -17.87 -11.26
N ASN A 185 11.35 -17.61 -12.36
CA ASN A 185 10.83 -16.29 -12.73
C ASN A 185 9.32 -16.21 -12.79
N ASP A 186 8.64 -17.36 -12.62
CA ASP A 186 7.18 -17.44 -12.67
C ASP A 186 6.68 -18.43 -11.62
N PHE A 187 6.23 -17.87 -10.47
CA PHE A 187 5.72 -18.64 -9.34
C PHE A 187 4.83 -17.81 -8.41
N VAL A 188 4.00 -18.50 -7.65
CA VAL A 188 3.08 -17.93 -6.66
C VAL A 188 3.38 -18.53 -5.28
N LEU A 189 3.65 -17.66 -4.31
CA LEU A 189 3.83 -18.02 -2.90
C LEU A 189 2.73 -17.43 -2.04
N ARG A 190 2.28 -18.18 -1.04
CA ARG A 190 1.53 -17.66 0.10
C ARG A 190 2.41 -17.70 1.35
N LEU A 191 2.46 -16.58 2.08
CA LEU A 191 3.11 -16.49 3.38
C LEU A 191 2.09 -16.75 4.48
N ARG A 192 2.38 -17.71 5.35
CA ARG A 192 1.55 -18.04 6.51
C ARG A 192 1.81 -17.06 7.64
N LEU A 193 0.74 -16.42 8.08
CA LEU A 193 0.77 -15.38 9.10
C LEU A 193 0.33 -15.95 10.46
N LYS A 194 0.66 -15.27 11.55
CA LYS A 194 0.12 -15.58 12.90
C LYS A 194 -1.38 -15.34 12.94
N GLU A 195 -1.84 -14.30 12.25
CA GLU A 195 -3.25 -13.96 12.11
C GLU A 195 -3.92 -14.94 11.13
N PRO A 196 -4.72 -15.90 11.64
CA PRO A 196 -5.27 -16.96 10.78
C PRO A 196 -6.34 -16.48 9.81
N THR A 197 -6.83 -15.24 10.00
CA THR A 197 -7.81 -14.58 9.15
C THR A 197 -7.21 -13.85 7.98
N GLU A 198 -5.88 -13.73 7.91
CA GLU A 198 -5.16 -12.94 6.92
C GLU A 198 -4.34 -13.82 5.97
N GLU A 199 -4.24 -13.40 4.74
CA GLU A 199 -3.43 -14.04 3.70
C GLU A 199 -2.57 -13.01 2.99
N LEU A 200 -1.28 -13.33 2.85
CA LEU A 200 -0.30 -12.57 2.10
C LEU A 200 0.24 -13.42 0.96
N TYR A 201 0.12 -12.91 -0.26
CA TYR A 201 0.63 -13.56 -1.47
C TYR A 201 1.75 -12.73 -2.08
N LEU A 202 2.76 -13.42 -2.59
CA LEU A 202 3.82 -12.87 -3.41
C LEU A 202 3.84 -13.62 -4.75
N ILE A 203 3.82 -12.87 -5.86
CA ILE A 203 3.70 -13.42 -7.20
C ILE A 203 4.81 -12.82 -8.06
N LYS A 204 5.70 -13.65 -8.58
CA LYS A 204 6.73 -13.26 -9.56
C LYS A 204 6.31 -13.73 -10.95
N GLY A 205 6.70 -12.99 -11.97
CA GLY A 205 6.12 -13.11 -13.30
C GLY A 205 4.91 -12.17 -13.45
N HIS A 206 4.13 -12.32 -14.49
CA HIS A 206 2.87 -11.59 -14.69
C HIS A 206 2.99 -10.04 -14.66
N ASP A 207 4.13 -9.45 -15.08
CA ASP A 207 4.40 -8.01 -15.00
C ASP A 207 3.39 -7.15 -15.79
N GLN A 208 2.75 -7.71 -16.81
CA GLN A 208 1.76 -7.03 -17.65
C GLN A 208 0.31 -7.29 -17.20
N ALA A 209 0.10 -8.12 -16.19
CA ALA A 209 -1.23 -8.45 -15.70
C ALA A 209 -1.91 -7.24 -15.07
N SER A 210 -3.22 -7.20 -15.16
CA SER A 210 -4.07 -6.31 -14.37
C SER A 210 -4.27 -6.85 -12.94
N ILE A 211 -4.68 -6.00 -12.01
CA ILE A 211 -5.02 -6.43 -10.64
C ILE A 211 -6.11 -7.53 -10.67
N LYS A 212 -7.08 -7.43 -11.57
CA LYS A 212 -8.14 -8.43 -11.74
C LYS A 212 -7.59 -9.80 -12.11
N GLU A 213 -6.62 -9.85 -13.02
CA GLU A 213 -5.95 -11.10 -13.42
C GLU A 213 -5.14 -11.68 -12.26
N ILE A 214 -4.41 -10.84 -11.51
CA ILE A 214 -3.68 -11.27 -10.31
C ILE A 214 -4.63 -11.82 -9.23
N VAL A 215 -5.77 -11.15 -8.97
CA VAL A 215 -6.78 -11.64 -8.04
C VAL A 215 -7.42 -12.95 -8.51
N SER A 216 -7.58 -13.13 -9.82
CA SER A 216 -8.08 -14.39 -10.39
C SER A 216 -7.05 -15.50 -10.26
N LEU A 217 -5.77 -15.19 -10.47
CA LEU A 217 -4.67 -16.16 -10.34
C LEU A 217 -4.64 -16.78 -8.93
N ILE A 218 -4.69 -15.97 -7.87
CA ILE A 218 -4.65 -16.49 -6.49
C ILE A 218 -5.89 -17.31 -6.09
N LYS A 219 -7.02 -17.19 -6.80
CA LYS A 219 -8.24 -17.97 -6.54
C LYS A 219 -8.20 -19.39 -7.14
N THR A 220 -7.44 -19.58 -8.20
CA THR A 220 -7.43 -20.84 -8.96
C THR A 220 -6.48 -21.89 -8.38
N HIS A 221 -5.56 -21.48 -7.48
CA HIS A 221 -4.58 -22.39 -6.91
C HIS A 221 -5.12 -23.06 -5.63
N GLY A 222 -5.39 -24.35 -5.72
CA GLY A 222 -6.00 -25.14 -4.64
C GLY A 222 -5.06 -26.08 -3.88
N GLN A 223 -3.90 -26.43 -4.44
CA GLN A 223 -2.93 -27.33 -3.80
C GLN A 223 -1.68 -26.56 -3.39
N GLU A 224 -1.32 -26.70 -2.12
CA GLU A 224 -0.12 -26.09 -1.55
C GLU A 224 1.00 -27.12 -1.48
N ALA A 225 2.16 -26.80 -2.02
CA ALA A 225 3.38 -27.55 -1.80
C ALA A 225 4.25 -26.88 -0.74
N ALA A 226 4.80 -27.70 0.16
CA ALA A 226 5.81 -27.23 1.11
C ALA A 226 7.15 -27.05 0.39
N LEU A 227 7.92 -26.03 0.79
CA LEU A 227 9.28 -25.85 0.32
C LEU A 227 10.18 -26.95 0.85
N GLN A 228 11.08 -27.43 -0.01
CA GLN A 228 12.13 -28.37 0.37
C GLN A 228 13.29 -27.67 1.10
N ASN A 229 14.12 -28.42 1.80
CA ASN A 229 15.27 -27.85 2.50
C ASN A 229 16.31 -27.24 1.56
N SER A 230 16.36 -27.70 0.32
CA SER A 230 17.22 -27.20 -0.73
C SER A 230 16.68 -25.94 -1.44
N ASP A 231 15.39 -25.59 -1.27
CA ASP A 231 14.78 -24.44 -1.91
C ASP A 231 15.24 -23.13 -1.25
N HIS A 232 15.51 -22.13 -2.06
CA HIS A 232 15.93 -20.81 -1.60
C HIS A 232 14.77 -19.82 -1.69
N PHE A 233 14.59 -19.02 -0.65
CA PHE A 233 13.61 -17.92 -0.63
C PHE A 233 14.28 -16.63 -0.23
N LYS A 234 14.06 -15.56 -1.03
CA LYS A 234 14.44 -14.18 -0.67
C LYS A 234 13.42 -13.19 -1.21
N VAL A 235 13.04 -12.21 -0.38
CA VAL A 235 12.19 -11.10 -0.80
C VAL A 235 12.67 -9.80 -0.13
N PRO A 236 12.64 -8.64 -0.83
CA PRO A 236 13.01 -7.35 -0.26
C PRO A 236 12.11 -6.94 0.90
N PHE A 237 12.66 -6.19 1.86
CA PHE A 237 11.85 -5.43 2.81
C PHE A 237 11.11 -4.32 2.08
N LEU A 238 9.84 -4.13 2.39
CA LEU A 238 9.02 -3.05 1.86
C LEU A 238 8.63 -2.06 2.96
N SER A 239 8.62 -0.79 2.60
CA SER A 239 8.10 0.30 3.45
C SER A 239 7.31 1.26 2.56
N LEU A 240 6.01 1.18 2.64
CA LEU A 240 5.08 2.04 1.91
C LEU A 240 4.44 3.02 2.89
N LEU A 241 4.60 4.30 2.63
CA LEU A 241 3.87 5.39 3.25
C LEU A 241 3.35 6.28 2.12
N ALA A 242 2.24 5.88 1.52
CA ALA A 242 1.66 6.58 0.39
C ALA A 242 0.48 7.47 0.83
N LYS A 243 0.39 8.63 0.17
CA LYS A 243 -0.76 9.52 0.24
C LYS A 243 -1.28 9.73 -1.17
N ASN A 244 -2.50 9.29 -1.44
CA ASN A 244 -3.21 9.58 -2.68
C ASN A 244 -4.24 10.69 -2.44
N THR A 245 -4.24 11.73 -3.27
CA THR A 245 -5.13 12.90 -3.12
C THR A 245 -6.23 12.95 -4.18
N HIS A 246 -6.31 11.95 -5.06
CA HIS A 246 -7.33 11.83 -6.11
C HIS A 246 -7.54 13.13 -6.91
N PRO A 247 -6.49 13.70 -7.52
CA PRO A 247 -6.54 15.04 -8.11
C PRO A 247 -7.57 15.15 -9.25
N ASP A 248 -7.88 14.05 -9.91
CA ASP A 248 -8.85 14.03 -11.02
C ASP A 248 -10.30 14.24 -10.54
N LEU A 249 -10.59 13.91 -9.29
CA LEU A 249 -11.92 14.04 -8.66
C LEU A 249 -12.07 15.36 -7.87
N VAL A 250 -10.98 15.89 -7.33
CA VAL A 250 -10.99 17.12 -6.54
C VAL A 250 -11.39 18.30 -7.41
N GLY A 251 -12.25 19.19 -6.88
CA GLY A 251 -12.83 20.34 -7.57
C GLY A 251 -14.04 20.00 -8.45
N LYS A 252 -14.39 18.72 -8.64
CA LYS A 252 -15.59 18.35 -9.42
C LYS A 252 -16.85 18.62 -8.62
N ARG A 253 -17.82 19.26 -9.29
CA ARG A 253 -19.12 19.61 -8.71
C ARG A 253 -20.07 18.41 -8.74
N PHE A 254 -20.89 18.29 -7.69
CA PHE A 254 -21.93 17.27 -7.64
C PHE A 254 -23.10 17.64 -8.59
N LEU A 255 -23.63 16.61 -9.26
CA LEU A 255 -24.88 16.69 -10.02
C LEU A 255 -26.07 16.07 -9.26
N ASN A 256 -25.85 15.66 -8.01
CA ASN A 256 -26.89 15.08 -7.16
C ASN A 256 -27.80 16.17 -6.62
N GLN A 257 -29.12 15.88 -6.57
CA GLN A 257 -30.12 16.80 -6.05
C GLN A 257 -29.78 17.22 -4.60
N GLY A 258 -29.78 18.52 -4.35
CA GLY A 258 -29.44 19.12 -3.04
C GLY A 258 -27.95 19.24 -2.77
N PHE A 259 -27.10 18.88 -3.76
CA PHE A 259 -25.63 18.98 -3.68
C PHE A 259 -25.03 19.82 -4.82
N GLU A 260 -25.86 20.51 -5.60
CA GLU A 260 -25.45 21.21 -6.82
C GLU A 260 -24.43 22.35 -6.54
N ASN A 261 -24.40 22.85 -5.31
CA ASN A 261 -23.44 23.85 -4.85
C ASN A 261 -22.20 23.24 -4.19
N ASN A 262 -22.14 21.92 -4.06
CA ASN A 262 -21.04 21.24 -3.42
C ASN A 262 -19.99 20.78 -4.46
N VAL A 263 -18.74 20.76 -4.05
CA VAL A 263 -17.62 20.17 -4.79
C VAL A 263 -16.91 19.14 -3.93
N ILE A 264 -16.21 18.22 -4.56
CA ILE A 264 -15.21 17.42 -3.85
C ILE A 264 -14.03 18.36 -3.54
N GLY A 265 -14.00 18.92 -2.33
CA GLY A 265 -12.96 19.83 -1.89
C GLY A 265 -11.65 19.08 -1.66
N VAL A 266 -11.72 17.93 -1.01
CA VAL A 266 -10.56 17.08 -0.69
C VAL A 266 -10.96 15.62 -0.68
N MET A 267 -10.10 14.77 -1.27
CA MET A 267 -10.21 13.32 -1.19
C MET A 267 -8.82 12.75 -0.89
N ILE A 268 -8.65 12.15 0.28
CA ILE A 268 -7.34 11.70 0.77
C ILE A 268 -7.42 10.22 1.17
N GLU A 269 -6.50 9.44 0.63
CA GLU A 269 -6.23 8.08 1.04
C GLU A 269 -4.79 7.97 1.52
N ASN A 270 -4.60 7.64 2.79
CA ASN A 270 -3.30 7.35 3.37
C ASN A 270 -3.14 5.85 3.56
N ILE A 271 -2.04 5.31 3.06
CA ILE A 271 -1.74 3.88 3.13
C ILE A 271 -0.39 3.72 3.83
N GLN A 272 -0.40 2.99 4.94
CA GLN A 272 0.81 2.59 5.62
C GLN A 272 0.91 1.07 5.61
N PHE A 273 1.98 0.57 5.00
CA PHE A 273 2.30 -0.86 4.96
C PHE A 273 3.81 -1.05 5.09
N GLN A 274 4.21 -2.01 5.90
CA GLN A 274 5.60 -2.40 6.07
C GLN A 274 5.69 -3.92 6.07
N MET A 275 6.69 -4.46 5.40
CA MET A 275 7.02 -5.88 5.39
C MET A 275 8.52 -6.05 5.62
N ASP A 276 8.88 -6.77 6.67
CA ASP A 276 10.25 -7.12 7.04
C ASP A 276 10.35 -8.59 7.51
N GLU A 277 11.42 -8.98 8.15
CA GLU A 277 11.65 -10.36 8.59
C GLU A 277 10.72 -10.85 9.71
N ILE A 278 10.12 -9.95 10.48
CA ILE A 278 9.22 -10.29 11.59
C ILE A 278 7.78 -10.42 11.08
N GLY A 279 7.48 -9.66 10.05
CA GLY A 279 6.15 -9.49 9.50
C GLY A 279 5.97 -8.08 9.00
N ALA A 280 4.74 -7.58 9.03
CA ALA A 280 4.43 -6.19 8.79
C ALA A 280 4.03 -5.54 10.12
N SER A 281 4.97 -4.98 10.87
CA SER A 281 4.68 -4.34 12.16
C SER A 281 5.61 -3.18 12.49
N VAL A 282 5.23 -2.47 13.56
CA VAL A 282 6.05 -1.50 14.27
C VAL A 282 6.67 -2.19 15.49
N GLU A 283 8.02 -2.22 15.51
CA GLU A 283 8.94 -2.43 16.67
C GLU A 283 8.95 -3.75 17.46
N ASN A 284 10.11 -4.34 17.48
CA ASN A 284 11.06 -4.84 18.47
C ASN A 284 11.28 -6.34 18.66
N ASP A 285 12.60 -6.62 18.66
CA ASP A 285 13.47 -7.59 19.32
C ASP A 285 13.59 -9.01 18.77
N ALA A 286 14.88 -9.30 18.51
CA ALA A 286 15.39 -10.51 17.88
C ALA A 286 15.53 -11.69 18.86
N VAL A 287 15.23 -12.89 18.36
CA VAL A 287 15.64 -14.16 18.98
C VAL A 287 16.36 -15.03 17.95
N ILE A 288 17.56 -15.49 18.33
CA ILE A 288 18.40 -16.39 17.53
C ILE A 288 18.05 -17.84 17.90
N SER A 289 17.86 -18.72 16.92
CA SER A 289 17.78 -20.16 17.15
C SER A 289 18.53 -20.99 16.11
N MET A 290 19.07 -22.13 16.56
CA MET A 290 20.06 -22.97 15.90
C MET A 290 19.47 -23.94 14.86
N VAL A 291 20.36 -24.37 13.95
CA VAL A 291 20.12 -25.17 12.75
C VAL A 291 20.19 -26.68 13.04
N SER A 292 19.31 -27.45 12.40
CA SER A 292 19.42 -28.90 12.25
C SER A 292 19.51 -29.23 10.75
N MET A 293 20.46 -30.06 10.37
CA MET A 293 20.69 -30.50 8.99
C MET A 293 19.92 -31.80 8.70
N SER A 294 19.27 -31.88 7.55
CA SER A 294 18.66 -33.10 7.03
C SER A 294 19.09 -33.33 5.56
N ALA A 295 19.07 -34.61 5.15
CA ALA A 295 19.66 -35.13 3.93
C ALA A 295 19.02 -34.56 2.62
N PRO A 296 19.77 -34.51 1.50
CA PRO A 296 19.31 -33.91 0.25
C PRO A 296 18.30 -34.78 -0.49
N SER A 297 17.26 -34.14 -1.04
CA SER A 297 16.29 -34.70 -1.96
C SER A 297 16.79 -34.59 -3.40
N ALA A 298 16.39 -35.53 -4.27
CA ALA A 298 16.87 -35.66 -5.65
C ALA A 298 16.28 -34.60 -6.64
N GLN A 299 15.46 -33.69 -6.19
CA GLN A 299 14.91 -32.62 -7.04
C GLN A 299 15.84 -31.41 -7.05
N GLN A 300 15.94 -30.74 -8.21
CA GLN A 300 16.71 -29.50 -8.31
C GLN A 300 16.10 -28.42 -7.38
N PRO A 301 16.97 -27.68 -6.63
CA PRO A 301 16.51 -26.60 -5.78
C PRO A 301 15.76 -25.54 -6.57
N LYS A 302 14.68 -24.99 -6.00
CA LYS A 302 13.97 -23.85 -6.55
C LYS A 302 14.52 -22.56 -5.99
N ASP A 303 14.78 -21.57 -6.86
CA ASP A 303 15.20 -20.22 -6.48
C ASP A 303 14.00 -19.28 -6.47
N LEU A 304 13.28 -19.24 -5.35
CA LEU A 304 12.12 -18.38 -5.14
C LEU A 304 12.58 -16.99 -4.69
N ILE A 305 13.29 -16.29 -5.58
CA ILE A 305 13.98 -15.04 -5.30
C ILE A 305 13.27 -13.88 -6.03
N PHE A 306 12.78 -12.89 -5.28
CA PHE A 306 12.09 -11.71 -5.79
C PHE A 306 13.08 -10.59 -6.16
N ASP A 307 13.89 -10.80 -7.18
CA ASP A 307 14.98 -9.93 -7.64
C ASP A 307 14.59 -8.94 -8.76
N ARG A 308 13.34 -8.99 -9.20
CA ARG A 308 12.72 -8.20 -10.26
C ARG A 308 11.26 -7.89 -9.92
N PRO A 309 10.50 -7.14 -10.74
CA PRO A 309 9.11 -6.80 -10.45
C PRO A 309 8.28 -7.99 -9.99
N TYR A 310 7.39 -7.74 -9.03
CA TYR A 310 6.51 -8.75 -8.47
C TYR A 310 5.26 -8.11 -7.87
N TRP A 311 4.25 -8.92 -7.63
CA TRP A 311 3.02 -8.50 -6.97
C TRP A 311 3.00 -8.95 -5.52
N LEU A 312 2.47 -8.06 -4.68
CA LEU A 312 2.10 -8.35 -3.30
C LEU A 312 0.60 -8.17 -3.16
N VAL A 313 -0.08 -9.17 -2.60
CA VAL A 313 -1.54 -9.13 -2.39
C VAL A 313 -1.85 -9.48 -0.94
N MET A 314 -2.65 -8.63 -0.30
CA MET A 314 -3.19 -8.90 1.04
C MET A 314 -4.71 -8.94 1.02
N LYS A 315 -5.27 -9.99 1.64
CA LYS A 315 -6.72 -10.17 1.77
C LYS A 315 -7.06 -10.92 3.05
N MET A 316 -8.29 -10.79 3.50
CA MET A 316 -8.82 -11.74 4.48
C MET A 316 -9.03 -13.11 3.83
N LYS A 317 -8.80 -14.17 4.56
CA LYS A 317 -8.86 -15.56 4.09
C LYS A 317 -10.14 -15.89 3.32
N ASN A 318 -11.27 -15.45 3.85
CA ASN A 318 -12.58 -15.72 3.25
C ASN A 318 -13.08 -14.59 2.33
N ALA A 319 -12.32 -13.50 2.16
CA ALA A 319 -12.69 -12.44 1.26
C ALA A 319 -12.41 -12.81 -0.20
N VAL A 320 -13.28 -12.36 -1.08
CA VAL A 320 -13.09 -12.51 -2.52
C VAL A 320 -12.13 -11.45 -3.05
N THR A 321 -12.17 -10.27 -2.45
CA THR A 321 -11.46 -9.08 -2.90
C THR A 321 -10.34 -8.74 -1.91
N PRO A 322 -9.11 -8.46 -2.39
CA PRO A 322 -8.02 -7.99 -1.54
C PRO A 322 -8.28 -6.56 -1.07
N TYR A 323 -7.76 -6.23 0.12
CA TYR A 323 -7.78 -4.85 0.61
C TYR A 323 -6.52 -4.07 0.25
N LEU A 324 -5.44 -4.75 -0.16
CA LEU A 324 -4.20 -4.14 -0.62
C LEU A 324 -3.58 -4.99 -1.74
N VAL A 325 -3.21 -4.33 -2.82
CA VAL A 325 -2.39 -4.92 -3.90
C VAL A 325 -1.29 -3.93 -4.26
N ILE A 326 -0.06 -4.40 -4.32
CA ILE A 326 1.11 -3.60 -4.72
C ILE A 326 1.81 -4.31 -5.87
N HIS A 327 1.93 -3.64 -7.02
CA HIS A 327 2.86 -4.06 -8.06
C HIS A 327 4.21 -3.38 -7.80
N VAL A 328 5.12 -4.10 -7.19
CA VAL A 328 6.48 -3.63 -6.86
C VAL A 328 7.33 -3.69 -8.13
N ARG A 329 7.50 -2.54 -8.80
CA ARG A 329 8.22 -2.44 -10.09
C ARG A 329 9.67 -1.99 -9.94
N ASN A 330 9.97 -1.31 -8.83
CA ASN A 330 11.30 -0.75 -8.58
C ASN A 330 11.62 -0.72 -7.07
N SER A 331 12.82 -0.28 -6.74
CA SER A 331 13.35 -0.30 -5.37
C SER A 331 12.94 0.89 -4.50
N GLN A 332 12.05 1.78 -4.95
CA GLN A 332 11.70 3.01 -4.20
C GLN A 332 10.93 2.73 -2.88
N LEU A 333 10.26 1.58 -2.80
CA LEU A 333 9.59 1.12 -1.58
C LEU A 333 10.49 0.28 -0.68
N MET A 334 11.80 0.14 -1.00
CA MET A 334 12.72 -0.76 -0.31
C MET A 334 13.74 -0.01 0.52
N LYS A 335 14.26 -0.67 1.56
CA LYS A 335 15.39 -0.15 2.33
C LYS A 335 16.68 -0.45 1.59
N LEU A 336 17.30 0.57 1.01
CA LEU A 336 18.62 0.43 0.37
C LEU A 336 19.71 0.10 1.42
N VAL A 337 20.69 -0.69 1.02
CA VAL A 337 21.90 -0.90 1.83
C VAL A 337 22.84 0.26 1.53
N SER A 338 23.18 1.04 2.58
CA SER A 338 24.20 2.08 2.45
C SER A 338 25.53 1.41 2.08
N THR A 339 26.09 1.75 0.93
CA THR A 339 27.51 1.54 0.69
C THR A 339 28.24 2.48 1.65
N ALA A 340 28.81 1.94 2.74
CA ALA A 340 29.79 2.70 3.50
C ALA A 340 30.88 3.13 2.52
N GLN A 341 31.07 4.44 2.35
CA GLN A 341 32.22 5.03 1.68
C GLN A 341 33.46 4.85 2.53
#